data_ab198b8b35b38abb189ead526098125b
#
_entry.id   ab198b8b35b38abb189ead526098125b
#
_cell.length_a   1.000
_cell.length_b   1.000
_cell.length_c   1.000
_cell.angle_alpha   90.00
_cell.angle_beta   90.00
_cell.angle_gamma   90.00
#
_symmetry.space_group_name_H-M   'P 1'
#
loop_
_entity.id
_entity.type
_entity.pdbx_description
1 polymer ?
#
loop_
_entity_poly.entity_id
_entity_poly.type
_entity_poly.pdbx_seq_one_letter_code
_entity_poly.pdbx_strand_id
1 'polypeptide(L)'
;MKKNIIITFIAINCCILAQFDNTGTSAANFLKIGVGSRGMALGGAFTANVQDPSALHWNPAGIAHAKDIQVLLSQYSLIADMKHSYFGLVIPVGSLGNLGISLNNLDMGEMKKTTEFEQDSKVVFRASDIALGLGFGRKISDRFSIGFHGKIVRETISFSNATAFGFDVGSQYQTDFSGLTIGMAITNFGTKMKLQGTDLKVDTDPYADQDANPDAIAQLQTEEWPLPMSFRVGFAMNPVGPNSLIKNETVEATISLDYYDPRDYNPYYAGGLEIKVLGGLFLRMGLENKFIQFNDDHNDNMASSDLTDKLDKDNAHGYVSKTAFGFGLSSTMFPFIPYNFTLDYSVSDMGILGQVTRLTFTIGL
;
A
#
# COMPACT_ATOMS: atom_id res chain seq x y z
N MET A 1 39.65 4.73 -10.28
CA MET A 1 38.21 4.80 -10.35
C MET A 1 37.50 3.48 -10.05
N LYS A 2 37.80 2.33 -10.67
CA LYS A 2 37.10 1.04 -10.41
C LYS A 2 37.20 0.55 -8.94
N LYS A 3 38.31 0.74 -8.24
CA LYS A 3 38.47 0.32 -6.83
C LYS A 3 37.60 1.12 -5.86
N ASN A 4 37.38 2.41 -6.13
CA ASN A 4 36.57 3.27 -5.26
C ASN A 4 35.05 2.95 -5.40
N ILE A 5 34.61 2.53 -6.59
CA ILE A 5 33.22 2.11 -6.85
C ILE A 5 32.88 0.83 -6.08
N ILE A 6 33.82 -0.14 -6.02
CA ILE A 6 33.64 -1.40 -5.28
C ILE A 6 33.59 -1.15 -3.77
N ILE A 7 34.44 -0.27 -3.24
CA ILE A 7 34.46 0.09 -1.81
C ILE A 7 33.16 0.83 -1.44
N THR A 8 32.65 1.73 -2.30
CA THR A 8 31.38 2.42 -2.08
C THR A 8 30.21 1.43 -2.11
N PHE A 9 30.22 0.45 -3.00
CA PHE A 9 29.18 -0.59 -3.07
C PHE A 9 29.19 -1.51 -1.85
N ILE A 10 30.36 -1.86 -1.31
CA ILE A 10 30.51 -2.65 -0.09
C ILE A 10 30.12 -1.84 1.15
N ALA A 11 30.44 -0.55 1.21
CA ALA A 11 30.06 0.32 2.32
C ALA A 11 28.53 0.54 2.40
N ILE A 12 27.84 0.61 1.27
CA ILE A 12 26.39 0.70 1.22
C ILE A 12 25.73 -0.58 1.76
N ASN A 13 26.30 -1.76 1.53
CA ASN A 13 25.76 -3.02 2.06
C ASN A 13 25.96 -3.20 3.58
N CYS A 14 26.97 -2.59 4.18
CA CYS A 14 27.19 -2.66 5.64
C CYS A 14 26.19 -1.83 6.47
N CYS A 15 25.51 -0.84 5.86
CA CYS A 15 24.51 -0.03 6.58
C CYS A 15 23.11 -0.68 6.65
N ILE A 16 22.91 -1.84 6.02
CA ILE A 16 21.58 -2.49 5.89
C ILE A 16 21.30 -3.47 7.05
N LEU A 17 22.23 -3.67 7.97
CA LEU A 17 22.07 -4.60 9.10
C LEU A 17 21.54 -3.91 10.38
N ALA A 18 20.73 -2.87 10.25
CA ALA A 18 20.02 -2.31 11.39
C ALA A 18 18.85 -3.25 11.74
N GLN A 19 18.93 -3.90 12.88
CA GLN A 19 17.87 -4.72 13.45
C GLN A 19 16.68 -3.80 13.78
N PHE A 20 15.51 -4.10 13.21
CA PHE A 20 14.30 -3.30 13.42
C PHE A 20 13.52 -3.84 14.62
N ASP A 21 13.57 -3.14 15.75
CA ASP A 21 12.81 -3.50 16.97
C ASP A 21 11.34 -3.03 16.92
N ASN A 22 10.89 -2.38 15.83
CA ASN A 22 9.58 -1.74 15.74
C ASN A 22 8.54 -2.54 14.94
N THR A 23 8.77 -3.83 14.68
CA THR A 23 7.85 -4.66 13.90
C THR A 23 6.47 -4.75 14.57
N GLY A 24 5.41 -4.41 13.81
CA GLY A 24 4.04 -4.50 14.29
C GLY A 24 3.59 -3.38 15.22
N THR A 25 4.35 -2.28 15.35
CA THR A 25 4.06 -1.17 16.27
C THR A 25 3.30 -0.01 15.62
N SER A 26 2.58 -0.23 14.53
CA SER A 26 1.76 0.78 13.87
C SER A 26 0.27 0.44 13.89
N ALA A 27 -0.57 1.47 13.97
CA ALA A 27 -2.00 1.40 13.70
C ALA A 27 -2.28 1.51 12.19
N ALA A 28 -3.53 1.40 11.79
CA ALA A 28 -4.01 1.62 10.42
C ALA A 28 -3.24 0.79 9.36
N ASN A 29 -2.99 -0.49 9.67
CA ASN A 29 -2.24 -1.38 8.79
C ASN A 29 -2.86 -1.56 7.40
N PHE A 30 -4.15 -1.29 7.23
CA PHE A 30 -4.82 -1.32 5.92
C PHE A 30 -4.21 -0.31 4.93
N LEU A 31 -3.56 0.76 5.40
CA LEU A 31 -2.86 1.73 4.55
C LEU A 31 -1.61 1.14 3.85
N LYS A 32 -1.09 -0.01 4.31
CA LYS A 32 0.00 -0.73 3.65
C LYS A 32 -0.49 -1.63 2.51
N ILE A 33 -1.80 -1.86 2.42
CA ILE A 33 -2.38 -2.69 1.37
C ILE A 33 -2.35 -1.90 0.07
N GLY A 34 -1.65 -2.42 -0.94
CA GLY A 34 -1.52 -1.75 -2.23
C GLY A 34 -2.86 -1.65 -2.96
N VAL A 35 -3.08 -0.54 -3.64
CA VAL A 35 -4.30 -0.22 -4.37
C VAL A 35 -4.09 -0.29 -5.88
N GLY A 36 -5.14 -0.65 -6.60
CA GLY A 36 -5.11 -0.75 -8.06
C GLY A 36 -4.41 -2.00 -8.59
N SER A 37 -5.00 -2.62 -9.61
CA SER A 37 -4.47 -3.85 -10.21
C SER A 37 -3.13 -3.63 -10.90
N ARG A 38 -2.91 -2.46 -11.54
CA ARG A 38 -1.67 -2.15 -12.25
C ARG A 38 -0.46 -2.14 -11.31
N GLY A 39 -0.52 -1.40 -10.19
CA GLY A 39 0.57 -1.33 -9.23
C GLY A 39 0.86 -2.69 -8.58
N MET A 40 -0.19 -3.44 -8.27
CA MET A 40 -0.05 -4.76 -7.67
C MET A 40 0.48 -5.82 -8.64
N ALA A 41 0.11 -5.74 -9.93
CA ALA A 41 0.67 -6.60 -10.97
C ALA A 41 2.18 -6.38 -11.20
N LEU A 42 2.68 -5.19 -10.85
CA LEU A 42 4.11 -4.85 -10.89
C LEU A 42 4.84 -5.15 -9.57
N GLY A 43 4.22 -5.94 -8.67
CA GLY A 43 4.80 -6.28 -7.37
C GLY A 43 4.94 -5.08 -6.41
N GLY A 44 4.24 -3.97 -6.67
CA GLY A 44 4.38 -2.72 -5.92
C GLY A 44 5.50 -1.81 -6.41
N ALA A 45 6.24 -2.16 -7.46
CA ALA A 45 7.25 -1.30 -8.10
C ALA A 45 6.57 -0.22 -8.96
N PHE A 46 5.98 0.78 -8.31
CA PHE A 46 5.08 1.73 -8.98
C PHE A 46 5.32 3.20 -8.61
N THR A 47 6.25 3.50 -7.72
CA THR A 47 6.51 4.86 -7.21
C THR A 47 6.95 5.85 -8.30
N ALA A 48 7.76 5.41 -9.26
CA ALA A 48 8.25 6.25 -10.36
C ALA A 48 7.30 6.29 -11.57
N ASN A 49 6.44 5.26 -11.74
CA ASN A 49 5.65 5.04 -12.96
C ASN A 49 4.14 5.30 -12.78
N VAL A 50 3.69 5.64 -11.59
CA VAL A 50 2.28 5.93 -11.34
C VAL A 50 1.89 7.28 -11.93
N GLN A 51 0.78 7.32 -12.73
CA GLN A 51 0.23 8.54 -13.36
C GLN A 51 -1.29 8.56 -13.39
N ASP A 52 -1.95 7.61 -12.70
CA ASP A 52 -3.40 7.49 -12.58
C ASP A 52 -3.85 7.88 -11.16
N PRO A 53 -5.15 7.90 -10.83
CA PRO A 53 -5.63 8.30 -9.50
C PRO A 53 -5.14 7.44 -8.33
N SER A 54 -4.59 6.24 -8.57
CA SER A 54 -3.94 5.44 -7.53
C SER A 54 -2.63 6.08 -7.02
N ALA A 55 -2.12 7.09 -7.73
CA ALA A 55 -0.97 7.89 -7.31
C ALA A 55 -1.16 8.53 -5.93
N LEU A 56 -2.39 8.85 -5.53
CA LEU A 56 -2.69 9.36 -4.19
C LEU A 56 -2.29 8.37 -3.09
N HIS A 57 -2.17 7.08 -3.41
CA HIS A 57 -1.68 6.06 -2.50
C HIS A 57 -0.17 5.79 -2.67
N TRP A 58 0.31 5.70 -3.94
CA TRP A 58 1.68 5.25 -4.23
C TRP A 58 2.71 6.38 -4.18
N ASN A 59 2.43 7.48 -4.89
CA ASN A 59 3.27 8.68 -4.98
C ASN A 59 2.40 9.84 -5.49
N PRO A 60 1.99 10.77 -4.64
CA PRO A 60 1.04 11.83 -5.01
C PRO A 60 1.54 12.76 -6.13
N ALA A 61 2.84 12.79 -6.45
CA ALA A 61 3.35 13.52 -7.61
C ALA A 61 2.79 13.00 -8.95
N GLY A 62 2.38 11.73 -8.99
CA GLY A 62 1.84 11.10 -10.20
C GLY A 62 0.56 11.76 -10.72
N ILE A 63 -0.27 12.34 -9.84
CA ILE A 63 -1.49 13.02 -10.29
C ILE A 63 -1.20 14.26 -11.13
N ALA A 64 0.00 14.85 -11.03
CA ALA A 64 0.40 16.01 -11.83
C ALA A 64 0.43 15.73 -13.35
N HIS A 65 0.40 14.46 -13.75
CA HIS A 65 0.45 14.04 -15.15
C HIS A 65 -0.95 13.90 -15.80
N ALA A 66 -2.01 13.90 -15.02
CA ALA A 66 -3.38 13.80 -15.55
C ALA A 66 -3.69 15.03 -16.42
N LYS A 67 -4.23 14.77 -17.63
CA LYS A 67 -4.64 15.79 -18.59
C LYS A 67 -6.16 15.99 -18.60
N ASP A 68 -6.88 14.95 -18.24
CA ASP A 68 -8.33 14.86 -18.22
C ASP A 68 -8.80 14.48 -16.81
N ILE A 69 -10.09 14.64 -16.54
CA ILE A 69 -10.68 14.14 -15.30
C ILE A 69 -10.56 12.61 -15.32
N GLN A 70 -9.99 12.05 -14.30
CA GLN A 70 -9.79 10.61 -14.18
C GLN A 70 -10.47 10.06 -12.94
N VAL A 71 -11.21 8.97 -13.10
CA VAL A 71 -11.82 8.21 -12.00
C VAL A 71 -11.26 6.81 -12.01
N LEU A 72 -10.85 6.33 -10.85
CA LEU A 72 -10.39 4.95 -10.65
C LEU A 72 -11.22 4.28 -9.57
N LEU A 73 -11.70 3.08 -9.87
CA LEU A 73 -12.40 2.18 -8.96
C LEU A 73 -11.66 0.86 -8.90
N SER A 74 -11.33 0.42 -7.71
CA SER A 74 -10.70 -0.88 -7.48
C SER A 74 -11.36 -1.57 -6.30
N GLN A 75 -11.72 -2.84 -6.46
CA GLN A 75 -12.30 -3.65 -5.39
C GLN A 75 -11.78 -5.08 -5.48
N TYR A 76 -11.54 -5.68 -4.32
CA TYR A 76 -11.14 -7.07 -4.20
C TYR A 76 -11.44 -7.64 -2.82
N SER A 77 -11.53 -8.96 -2.76
CA SER A 77 -11.70 -9.69 -1.51
C SER A 77 -10.35 -10.18 -1.00
N LEU A 78 -10.17 -10.07 0.29
CA LEU A 78 -9.06 -10.63 1.05
C LEU A 78 -9.51 -11.91 1.75
N ILE A 79 -8.61 -12.46 2.59
CA ILE A 79 -8.93 -13.59 3.48
C ILE A 79 -10.13 -13.25 4.39
N ALA A 80 -10.87 -14.26 4.80
CA ALA A 80 -12.01 -14.15 5.72
C ALA A 80 -13.12 -13.20 5.22
N ASP A 81 -13.33 -13.17 3.89
CA ASP A 81 -14.36 -12.36 3.22
C ASP A 81 -14.23 -10.84 3.44
N MET A 82 -13.09 -10.38 3.96
CA MET A 82 -12.81 -8.95 4.04
C MET A 82 -12.77 -8.33 2.65
N LYS A 83 -13.34 -7.14 2.51
CA LYS A 83 -13.40 -6.41 1.24
C LYS A 83 -12.58 -5.14 1.32
N HIS A 84 -11.65 -4.99 0.40
CA HIS A 84 -10.89 -3.77 0.23
C HIS A 84 -11.38 -3.03 -1.01
N SER A 85 -11.70 -1.76 -0.86
CA SER A 85 -12.20 -0.90 -1.93
C SER A 85 -11.41 0.40 -1.97
N TYR A 86 -11.06 0.82 -3.16
CA TYR A 86 -10.39 2.10 -3.40
C TYR A 86 -11.10 2.89 -4.49
N PHE A 87 -11.35 4.15 -4.19
CA PHE A 87 -11.83 5.16 -5.13
C PHE A 87 -10.80 6.27 -5.24
N GLY A 88 -10.47 6.68 -6.46
CA GLY A 88 -9.60 7.81 -6.75
C GLY A 88 -10.22 8.70 -7.82
N LEU A 89 -10.20 10.00 -7.61
CA LEU A 89 -10.64 11.03 -8.57
C LEU A 89 -9.51 12.04 -8.72
N VAL A 90 -9.16 12.39 -9.96
CA VAL A 90 -8.21 13.46 -10.27
C VAL A 90 -8.86 14.45 -11.21
N ILE A 91 -8.79 15.73 -10.89
CA ILE A 91 -9.38 16.84 -11.64
C ILE A 91 -8.26 17.82 -11.99
N PRO A 92 -7.94 17.99 -13.29
CA PRO A 92 -7.04 19.04 -13.75
C PRO A 92 -7.63 20.43 -13.51
N VAL A 93 -6.83 21.34 -12.91
CA VAL A 93 -7.22 22.73 -12.63
C VAL A 93 -6.32 23.69 -13.41
N GLY A 94 -6.15 23.41 -14.69
CA GLY A 94 -5.35 24.23 -15.61
C GLY A 94 -3.90 24.39 -15.17
N SER A 95 -3.39 25.63 -15.19
CA SER A 95 -2.00 25.93 -14.85
C SER A 95 -1.66 25.83 -13.35
N LEU A 96 -2.66 25.73 -12.49
CA LEU A 96 -2.46 25.58 -11.05
C LEU A 96 -1.93 24.21 -10.70
N GLY A 97 -2.33 23.17 -11.44
CA GLY A 97 -2.00 21.77 -11.18
C GLY A 97 -3.25 20.90 -11.17
N ASN A 98 -3.21 19.76 -10.49
CA ASN A 98 -4.28 18.79 -10.43
C ASN A 98 -4.72 18.55 -8.99
N LEU A 99 -6.03 18.49 -8.76
CA LEU A 99 -6.62 18.12 -7.47
C LEU A 99 -6.96 16.63 -7.48
N GLY A 100 -6.81 15.98 -6.34
CA GLY A 100 -7.15 14.59 -6.14
C GLY A 100 -8.07 14.37 -4.96
N ILE A 101 -8.96 13.39 -5.05
CA ILE A 101 -9.76 12.88 -3.94
C ILE A 101 -9.55 11.38 -3.88
N SER A 102 -9.32 10.84 -2.71
CA SER A 102 -9.19 9.39 -2.51
C SER A 102 -10.07 8.90 -1.37
N LEU A 103 -10.58 7.68 -1.54
CA LEU A 103 -11.25 6.93 -0.49
C LEU A 103 -10.68 5.52 -0.49
N ASN A 104 -10.09 5.10 0.62
CA ASN A 104 -9.59 3.76 0.86
C ASN A 104 -10.41 3.16 2.00
N ASN A 105 -11.03 2.00 1.77
CA ASN A 105 -11.91 1.35 2.73
C ASN A 105 -11.60 -0.13 2.82
N LEU A 106 -11.42 -0.62 4.04
CA LEU A 106 -11.36 -2.03 4.38
C LEU A 106 -12.58 -2.38 5.24
N ASP A 107 -13.47 -3.20 4.71
CA ASP A 107 -14.63 -3.74 5.43
C ASP A 107 -14.32 -5.18 5.84
N MET A 108 -14.33 -5.44 7.12
CA MET A 108 -14.05 -6.76 7.71
C MET A 108 -15.31 -7.59 7.90
N GLY A 109 -16.48 -7.04 7.52
CA GLY A 109 -17.77 -7.74 7.61
C GLY A 109 -18.30 -7.88 9.03
N GLU A 110 -19.24 -8.79 9.18
CA GLU A 110 -19.86 -9.13 10.47
C GLU A 110 -19.13 -10.28 11.16
N MET A 111 -18.81 -10.08 12.44
CA MET A 111 -18.16 -11.07 13.28
C MET A 111 -19.03 -11.40 14.46
N LYS A 112 -19.08 -12.70 14.85
CA LYS A 112 -19.81 -13.12 16.05
C LYS A 112 -19.08 -12.64 17.31
N LYS A 113 -19.82 -12.06 18.24
CA LYS A 113 -19.32 -11.73 19.57
C LYS A 113 -19.36 -12.99 20.42
N THR A 114 -18.21 -13.52 20.81
CA THR A 114 -18.09 -14.66 21.72
C THR A 114 -17.54 -14.21 23.06
N THR A 115 -18.04 -14.79 24.13
CA THR A 115 -17.58 -14.57 25.50
C THR A 115 -17.23 -15.89 26.13
N GLU A 116 -16.55 -15.88 27.28
CA GLU A 116 -16.24 -17.08 28.04
C GLU A 116 -17.51 -17.90 28.41
N PHE A 117 -18.61 -17.19 28.66
CA PHE A 117 -19.88 -17.80 29.09
C PHE A 117 -20.83 -18.10 27.93
N GLU A 118 -20.66 -17.47 26.77
CA GLU A 118 -21.53 -17.61 25.61
C GLU A 118 -20.70 -17.70 24.33
N GLN A 119 -20.35 -18.94 23.96
CA GLN A 119 -19.55 -19.20 22.74
C GLN A 119 -20.37 -19.18 21.46
N ASP A 120 -21.69 -19.39 21.56
CA ASP A 120 -22.62 -19.42 20.41
C ASP A 120 -23.61 -18.23 20.43
N SER A 121 -23.07 -17.06 20.76
CA SER A 121 -23.83 -15.82 20.77
C SER A 121 -24.40 -15.48 19.39
N LYS A 122 -25.65 -14.99 19.35
CA LYS A 122 -26.25 -14.41 18.14
C LYS A 122 -25.92 -12.96 17.94
N VAL A 123 -25.19 -12.35 18.88
CA VAL A 123 -24.75 -10.96 18.79
C VAL A 123 -23.60 -10.87 17.82
N VAL A 124 -23.71 -9.93 16.87
CA VAL A 124 -22.66 -9.63 15.90
C VAL A 124 -22.13 -8.22 16.10
N PHE A 125 -20.89 -8.01 15.74
CA PHE A 125 -20.28 -6.69 15.63
C PHE A 125 -19.59 -6.53 14.26
N ARG A 126 -19.25 -5.31 13.89
CA ARG A 126 -18.53 -5.00 12.65
C ARG A 126 -17.23 -4.29 12.96
N ALA A 127 -16.27 -4.49 12.07
CA ALA A 127 -15.05 -3.69 12.03
C ALA A 127 -14.83 -3.15 10.61
N SER A 128 -14.33 -1.94 10.53
CA SER A 128 -14.02 -1.28 9.26
C SER A 128 -13.00 -0.19 9.45
N ASP A 129 -12.14 -0.03 8.44
CA ASP A 129 -11.14 1.01 8.38
C ASP A 129 -11.36 1.87 7.15
N ILE A 130 -11.26 3.17 7.29
CA ILE A 130 -11.49 4.13 6.22
C ILE A 130 -10.42 5.23 6.24
N ALA A 131 -9.95 5.61 5.05
CA ALA A 131 -9.13 6.79 4.86
C ALA A 131 -9.72 7.63 3.73
N LEU A 132 -10.09 8.87 4.05
CA LEU A 132 -10.54 9.89 3.10
C LEU A 132 -9.44 10.92 2.93
N GLY A 133 -9.04 11.20 1.69
CA GLY A 133 -7.93 12.09 1.40
C GLY A 133 -8.18 13.10 0.30
N LEU A 134 -7.47 14.22 0.41
CA LEU A 134 -7.40 15.28 -0.58
C LEU A 134 -5.94 15.45 -1.03
N GLY A 135 -5.73 15.43 -2.34
CA GLY A 135 -4.41 15.55 -2.95
C GLY A 135 -4.27 16.76 -3.84
N PHE A 136 -3.05 17.20 -4.00
CA PHE A 136 -2.65 18.22 -4.95
C PHE A 136 -1.34 17.80 -5.62
N GLY A 137 -1.28 17.87 -6.95
CA GLY A 137 -0.08 17.58 -7.72
C GLY A 137 0.18 18.62 -8.79
N ARG A 138 1.45 18.99 -8.97
CA ARG A 138 1.83 20.01 -9.96
C ARG A 138 3.15 19.66 -10.63
N LYS A 139 3.23 19.90 -11.93
CA LYS A 139 4.51 19.97 -12.67
C LYS A 139 5.19 21.30 -12.37
N ILE A 140 6.37 21.23 -11.76
CA ILE A 140 7.21 22.39 -11.49
C ILE A 140 8.04 22.75 -12.72
N SER A 141 8.43 21.73 -13.48
CA SER A 141 9.04 21.86 -14.81
C SER A 141 8.55 20.73 -15.71
N ASP A 142 8.98 20.70 -16.96
CA ASP A 142 8.65 19.62 -17.91
C ASP A 142 9.07 18.23 -17.41
N ARG A 143 10.05 18.20 -16.50
CA ARG A 143 10.68 16.96 -16.00
C ARG A 143 10.46 16.69 -14.52
N PHE A 144 10.00 17.68 -13.77
CA PHE A 144 9.88 17.55 -12.32
C PHE A 144 8.47 17.86 -11.87
N SER A 145 7.87 16.91 -11.17
CA SER A 145 6.57 17.04 -10.53
C SER A 145 6.66 16.76 -9.03
N ILE A 146 5.80 17.43 -8.29
CA ILE A 146 5.59 17.21 -6.84
C ILE A 146 4.13 16.98 -6.57
N GLY A 147 3.85 16.31 -5.44
CA GLY A 147 2.50 16.09 -4.98
C GLY A 147 2.43 16.01 -3.47
N PHE A 148 1.27 16.38 -2.97
CA PHE A 148 0.91 16.34 -1.55
C PHE A 148 -0.44 15.66 -1.43
N HIS A 149 -0.64 14.90 -0.36
CA HIS A 149 -1.90 14.24 -0.07
C HIS A 149 -2.12 14.25 1.44
N GLY A 150 -3.18 14.90 1.89
CA GLY A 150 -3.63 14.91 3.29
C GLY A 150 -4.82 14.00 3.45
N LYS A 151 -4.86 13.20 4.51
CA LYS A 151 -5.92 12.23 4.75
C LYS A 151 -6.35 12.14 6.20
N ILE A 152 -7.62 11.84 6.41
CA ILE A 152 -8.19 11.46 7.69
C ILE A 152 -8.36 9.95 7.67
N VAL A 153 -7.81 9.30 8.68
CA VAL A 153 -7.82 7.83 8.84
C VAL A 153 -8.64 7.49 10.07
N ARG A 154 -9.57 6.57 9.94
CA ARG A 154 -10.40 6.09 11.05
C ARG A 154 -10.52 4.59 11.00
N GLU A 155 -10.19 3.95 12.11
CA GLU A 155 -10.46 2.55 12.39
C GLU A 155 -11.66 2.47 13.34
N THR A 156 -12.57 1.55 13.09
CA THR A 156 -13.76 1.33 13.91
C THR A 156 -13.90 -0.16 14.18
N ILE A 157 -14.09 -0.51 15.43
CA ILE A 157 -14.41 -1.85 15.86
C ILE A 157 -15.56 -1.78 16.88
N SER A 158 -16.69 -2.39 16.56
CA SER A 158 -17.89 -2.32 17.40
C SER A 158 -18.28 -0.87 17.69
N PHE A 159 -18.31 -0.45 18.96
CA PHE A 159 -18.60 0.92 19.40
C PHE A 159 -17.33 1.72 19.77
N SER A 160 -16.17 1.23 19.40
CA SER A 160 -14.89 1.90 19.63
C SER A 160 -14.26 2.33 18.32
N ASN A 161 -13.55 3.45 18.32
CA ASN A 161 -12.88 3.96 17.14
C ASN A 161 -11.57 4.67 17.49
N ALA A 162 -10.68 4.73 16.50
CA ALA A 162 -9.46 5.53 16.55
C ALA A 162 -9.39 6.41 15.29
N THR A 163 -8.91 7.64 15.42
CA THR A 163 -8.81 8.58 14.29
C THR A 163 -7.45 9.27 14.32
N ALA A 164 -6.86 9.42 13.12
CA ALA A 164 -5.62 10.17 12.92
C ALA A 164 -5.68 11.01 11.64
N PHE A 165 -4.77 11.99 11.57
CA PHE A 165 -4.48 12.76 10.36
C PHE A 165 -3.15 12.30 9.79
N GLY A 166 -3.13 12.00 8.50
CA GLY A 166 -1.94 11.58 7.77
C GLY A 166 -1.63 12.49 6.61
N PHE A 167 -0.35 12.58 6.25
CA PHE A 167 0.16 13.35 5.12
C PHE A 167 1.13 12.52 4.31
N ASP A 168 1.04 12.66 2.99
CA ASP A 168 1.95 12.05 2.03
C ASP A 168 2.56 13.15 1.16
N VAL A 169 3.83 12.99 0.85
CA VAL A 169 4.58 13.88 -0.05
C VAL A 169 5.29 13.03 -1.08
N GLY A 170 5.26 13.46 -2.32
CA GLY A 170 5.93 12.76 -3.38
C GLY A 170 6.56 13.65 -4.42
N SER A 171 7.51 13.08 -5.15
CA SER A 171 8.16 13.71 -6.29
C SER A 171 8.42 12.70 -7.40
N GLN A 172 8.42 13.16 -8.65
CA GLN A 172 8.88 12.41 -9.82
C GLN A 172 9.78 13.30 -10.65
N TYR A 173 10.92 12.76 -11.05
CA TYR A 173 11.90 13.44 -11.91
C TYR A 173 12.25 12.57 -13.10
N GLN A 174 11.96 13.05 -14.29
CA GLN A 174 12.33 12.41 -15.56
C GLN A 174 13.71 12.89 -15.98
N THR A 175 14.67 11.98 -16.08
CA THR A 175 16.03 12.29 -16.48
C THR A 175 16.15 12.37 -18.01
N ASP A 176 17.28 12.90 -18.51
CA ASP A 176 17.62 12.86 -19.93
C ASP A 176 18.07 11.48 -20.41
N PHE A 177 18.38 10.58 -19.49
CA PHE A 177 18.88 9.25 -19.81
C PHE A 177 17.73 8.32 -20.15
N SER A 178 17.42 8.17 -21.44
CA SER A 178 16.46 7.19 -21.98
C SER A 178 15.09 7.16 -21.28
N GLY A 179 14.62 8.35 -20.85
CA GLY A 179 13.35 8.47 -20.16
C GLY A 179 13.31 7.84 -18.77
N LEU A 180 14.46 7.55 -18.16
CA LEU A 180 14.54 7.08 -16.78
C LEU A 180 13.86 8.10 -15.85
N THR A 181 12.86 7.64 -15.15
CA THR A 181 12.12 8.41 -14.14
C THR A 181 12.50 7.93 -12.75
N ILE A 182 12.78 8.87 -11.86
CA ILE A 182 13.05 8.64 -10.45
C ILE A 182 11.85 9.15 -9.68
N GLY A 183 11.24 8.29 -8.86
CA GLY A 183 10.15 8.64 -7.96
C GLY A 183 10.58 8.52 -6.50
N MET A 184 10.15 9.47 -5.67
CA MET A 184 10.33 9.39 -4.22
C MET A 184 9.01 9.74 -3.55
N ALA A 185 8.67 9.02 -2.49
CA ALA A 185 7.49 9.30 -1.69
C ALA A 185 7.73 9.00 -0.22
N ILE A 186 7.20 9.86 0.65
CA ILE A 186 7.00 9.62 2.06
C ILE A 186 5.50 9.54 2.27
N THR A 187 5.03 8.43 2.83
CA THR A 187 3.59 8.21 3.03
C THR A 187 3.27 7.96 4.49
N ASN A 188 2.02 8.29 4.87
CA ASN A 188 1.47 8.04 6.20
C ASN A 188 2.23 8.74 7.34
N PHE A 189 2.90 9.87 7.08
CA PHE A 189 3.41 10.72 8.15
C PHE A 189 2.23 11.42 8.82
N GLY A 190 2.10 11.36 10.16
CA GLY A 190 0.93 11.97 10.79
C GLY A 190 0.86 11.81 12.30
N THR A 191 -0.35 12.01 12.82
CA THR A 191 -0.64 11.90 14.25
C THR A 191 -0.73 10.43 14.66
N LYS A 192 -0.61 10.17 15.95
CA LYS A 192 -0.87 8.85 16.52
C LYS A 192 -2.37 8.60 16.64
N MET A 193 -2.75 7.34 16.63
CA MET A 193 -4.11 6.85 16.84
C MET A 193 -4.26 6.31 18.27
N LYS A 194 -5.38 6.62 18.88
CA LYS A 194 -5.78 6.09 20.20
C LYS A 194 -7.20 5.54 20.09
N LEU A 195 -7.38 4.28 20.47
CA LEU A 195 -8.72 3.68 20.51
C LEU A 195 -9.52 4.25 21.66
N GLN A 196 -10.74 4.69 21.38
CA GLN A 196 -11.67 5.26 22.33
C GLN A 196 -13.09 4.76 22.01
N GLY A 197 -13.93 4.57 23.02
CA GLY A 197 -15.31 4.15 22.78
C GLY A 197 -15.97 3.54 24.02
N THR A 198 -17.22 3.15 23.84
CA THR A 198 -18.02 2.60 24.91
C THR A 198 -17.64 1.17 25.29
N ASP A 199 -17.02 0.42 24.37
CA ASP A 199 -16.53 -0.93 24.65
C ASP A 199 -15.34 -0.96 25.62
N LEU A 200 -14.72 0.20 25.87
CA LEU A 200 -13.65 0.37 26.85
C LEU A 200 -14.14 0.75 28.24
N LYS A 201 -15.48 0.87 28.42
CA LYS A 201 -16.08 1.11 29.73
C LYS A 201 -16.24 -0.21 30.46
N VAL A 202 -15.83 -0.24 31.71
CA VAL A 202 -15.97 -1.38 32.61
C VAL A 202 -16.65 -0.92 33.89
N ASP A 203 -17.56 -1.72 34.39
CA ASP A 203 -18.12 -1.52 35.71
C ASP A 203 -17.05 -1.91 36.74
N THR A 204 -16.80 -1.03 37.69
CA THR A 204 -15.80 -1.25 38.72
C THR A 204 -16.35 -0.76 40.06
N ASP A 205 -16.03 -1.47 41.09
CA ASP A 205 -16.25 -1.01 42.47
C ASP A 205 -14.89 -0.57 43.06
N PRO A 206 -14.63 0.74 43.10
CA PRO A 206 -13.38 1.25 43.66
C PRO A 206 -13.28 1.09 45.20
N TYR A 207 -14.37 0.67 45.85
CA TYR A 207 -14.44 0.48 47.32
C TYR A 207 -15.08 -0.88 47.65
N ALA A 208 -14.58 -1.95 47.07
CA ALA A 208 -15.08 -3.32 47.25
C ALA A 208 -15.21 -3.77 48.71
N ASP A 209 -14.55 -3.08 49.63
CA ASP A 209 -14.64 -3.32 51.09
C ASP A 209 -15.76 -2.55 51.78
N GLN A 210 -16.56 -1.74 51.07
CA GLN A 210 -17.61 -0.89 51.62
C GLN A 210 -18.90 -1.09 50.81
N ASP A 211 -19.97 -1.50 51.46
CA ASP A 211 -21.30 -1.73 50.86
C ASP A 211 -21.98 -0.43 50.29
N ALA A 212 -21.29 0.68 50.24
CA ALA A 212 -21.85 1.98 49.87
C ALA A 212 -21.39 2.43 48.50
N ASN A 213 -22.15 2.13 47.46
CA ASN A 213 -22.03 2.62 46.09
C ASN A 213 -21.15 1.77 45.15
N PRO A 214 -21.60 0.56 44.75
CA PRO A 214 -20.84 -0.39 43.99
C PRO A 214 -20.66 -0.03 42.50
N ASP A 215 -21.45 0.87 41.93
CA ASP A 215 -21.55 0.99 40.45
C ASP A 215 -20.82 2.25 39.92
N ALA A 216 -19.49 2.23 39.96
CA ALA A 216 -18.71 3.24 39.26
C ALA A 216 -18.31 2.70 37.85
N ILE A 217 -18.49 3.51 36.81
CA ILE A 217 -18.01 3.20 35.46
C ILE A 217 -16.60 3.74 35.30
N ALA A 218 -15.64 2.86 35.12
CA ALA A 218 -14.28 3.23 34.72
C ALA A 218 -14.10 3.08 33.20
N GLN A 219 -13.14 3.77 32.64
CA GLN A 219 -12.74 3.64 31.24
C GLN A 219 -11.30 3.15 31.14
N LEU A 220 -11.10 2.04 30.44
CA LEU A 220 -9.77 1.54 30.11
C LEU A 220 -9.07 2.53 29.19
N GLN A 221 -7.81 2.82 29.49
CA GLN A 221 -6.97 3.64 28.62
C GLN A 221 -6.15 2.75 27.71
N THR A 222 -6.14 3.09 26.42
CA THR A 222 -5.33 2.43 25.41
C THR A 222 -4.08 3.24 25.11
N GLU A 223 -3.04 2.57 24.62
CA GLU A 223 -1.83 3.20 24.13
C GLU A 223 -2.07 3.93 22.79
N GLU A 224 -1.17 4.84 22.47
CA GLU A 224 -1.17 5.58 21.22
C GLU A 224 -0.20 4.98 20.23
N TRP A 225 -0.67 4.60 19.03
CA TRP A 225 0.11 3.97 17.99
C TRP A 225 0.29 4.91 16.79
N PRO A 226 1.50 5.03 16.21
CA PRO A 226 1.74 5.85 15.03
C PRO A 226 1.09 5.23 13.78
N LEU A 227 0.83 6.07 12.76
CA LEU A 227 0.49 5.59 11.42
C LEU A 227 1.69 4.82 10.81
N PRO A 228 1.45 3.92 9.85
CA PRO A 228 2.49 3.10 9.21
C PRO A 228 3.29 3.94 8.19
N MET A 229 4.10 4.87 8.72
CA MET A 229 4.94 5.73 7.90
C MET A 229 5.90 4.91 7.07
N SER A 230 6.06 5.28 5.80
CA SER A 230 7.01 4.63 4.92
C SER A 230 7.72 5.62 3.99
N PHE A 231 8.91 5.23 3.56
CA PHE A 231 9.69 5.89 2.53
C PHE A 231 9.84 4.96 1.33
N ARG A 232 9.69 5.51 0.13
CA ARG A 232 9.85 4.79 -1.14
C ARG A 232 10.75 5.55 -2.08
N VAL A 233 11.62 4.81 -2.77
CA VAL A 233 12.40 5.30 -3.91
C VAL A 233 12.19 4.34 -5.06
N GLY A 234 11.72 4.86 -6.18
CA GLY A 234 11.44 4.08 -7.37
C GLY A 234 12.21 4.58 -8.58
N PHE A 235 12.49 3.66 -9.47
CA PHE A 235 13.09 3.91 -10.77
C PHE A 235 12.21 3.22 -11.83
N ALA A 236 11.89 3.93 -12.89
CA ALA A 236 11.17 3.37 -14.03
C ALA A 236 11.83 3.82 -15.34
N MET A 237 11.95 2.90 -16.27
CA MET A 237 12.58 3.17 -17.56
C MET A 237 11.83 2.42 -18.67
N ASN A 238 11.73 3.05 -19.84
CA ASN A 238 11.15 2.45 -21.04
C ASN A 238 12.26 2.07 -22.03
N PRO A 239 12.85 0.85 -21.93
CA PRO A 239 13.90 0.42 -22.83
C PRO A 239 13.42 0.22 -24.27
N VAL A 240 12.15 -0.15 -24.46
CA VAL A 240 11.53 -0.39 -25.77
C VAL A 240 10.32 0.52 -25.93
N GLY A 241 10.19 1.19 -27.06
CA GLY A 241 9.07 2.05 -27.37
C GLY A 241 9.41 3.10 -28.44
N PRO A 242 8.46 3.99 -28.79
CA PRO A 242 8.67 4.96 -29.88
C PRO A 242 9.85 5.92 -29.64
N ASN A 243 10.06 6.34 -28.38
CA ASN A 243 11.10 7.28 -27.99
C ASN A 243 12.16 6.66 -27.06
N SER A 244 12.33 5.35 -27.15
CA SER A 244 13.16 4.54 -26.23
C SER A 244 14.51 4.19 -26.87
N LEU A 245 15.37 3.45 -26.10
CA LEU A 245 16.65 2.93 -26.58
C LEU A 245 16.47 2.03 -27.81
N ILE A 246 15.48 1.14 -27.74
CA ILE A 246 15.06 0.28 -28.85
C ILE A 246 13.76 0.85 -29.39
N LYS A 247 13.84 1.48 -30.57
CA LYS A 247 12.66 2.08 -31.20
C LYS A 247 11.71 1.01 -31.70
N ASN A 248 10.48 1.00 -31.19
CA ASN A 248 9.41 0.14 -31.62
C ASN A 248 8.07 0.89 -31.48
N GLU A 249 7.27 0.92 -32.53
CA GLU A 249 5.99 1.61 -32.54
C GLU A 249 4.83 0.72 -32.08
N THR A 250 5.02 -0.58 -32.09
CA THR A 250 3.98 -1.58 -31.79
C THR A 250 4.07 -2.11 -30.38
N VAL A 251 5.29 -2.16 -29.83
CA VAL A 251 5.58 -2.71 -28.49
C VAL A 251 6.27 -1.67 -27.65
N GLU A 252 5.75 -1.44 -26.46
CA GLU A 252 6.40 -0.64 -25.41
C GLU A 252 6.70 -1.54 -24.22
N ALA A 253 7.88 -1.45 -23.65
CA ALA A 253 8.25 -2.16 -22.43
C ALA A 253 8.73 -1.17 -21.38
N THR A 254 8.20 -1.32 -20.16
CA THR A 254 8.60 -0.53 -18.99
C THR A 254 9.14 -1.46 -17.92
N ILE A 255 10.32 -1.16 -17.41
CA ILE A 255 10.93 -1.82 -16.26
C ILE A 255 10.87 -0.86 -15.08
N SER A 256 10.43 -1.35 -13.93
CA SER A 256 10.32 -0.59 -12.69
C SER A 256 11.04 -1.32 -11.56
N LEU A 257 11.72 -0.55 -10.70
CA LEU A 257 12.39 -1.03 -9.49
C LEU A 257 12.10 -0.07 -8.36
N ASP A 258 11.62 -0.58 -7.24
CA ASP A 258 11.32 0.21 -6.05
C ASP A 258 12.07 -0.36 -4.83
N TYR A 259 12.59 0.54 -4.02
CA TYR A 259 13.01 0.31 -2.64
C TYR A 259 11.93 0.86 -1.73
N TYR A 260 11.46 0.04 -0.80
CA TYR A 260 10.43 0.38 0.17
C TYR A 260 10.97 0.19 1.57
N ASP A 261 10.89 1.23 2.38
CA ASP A 261 11.36 1.29 3.75
C ASP A 261 10.20 1.68 4.69
N PRO A 262 9.45 0.71 5.21
CA PRO A 262 8.42 0.94 6.22
C PRO A 262 9.08 1.09 7.58
N ARG A 263 8.57 2.02 8.38
CA ARG A 263 9.13 2.26 9.72
C ARG A 263 8.92 1.08 10.70
N ASP A 264 7.91 0.26 10.46
CA ASP A 264 7.47 -0.83 11.33
C ASP A 264 7.69 -2.22 10.74
N TYR A 265 8.58 -2.33 9.76
CA TYR A 265 8.96 -3.59 9.12
C TYR A 265 10.32 -3.47 8.43
N ASN A 266 10.94 -4.61 8.10
CA ASN A 266 12.19 -4.61 7.34
C ASN A 266 12.02 -4.03 5.94
N PRO A 267 12.99 -3.24 5.45
CA PRO A 267 13.00 -2.75 4.08
C PRO A 267 12.98 -3.89 3.06
N TYR A 268 12.40 -3.63 1.89
CA TYR A 268 12.35 -4.61 0.82
C TYR A 268 12.40 -3.96 -0.57
N TYR A 269 12.62 -4.81 -1.56
CA TYR A 269 12.70 -4.40 -2.96
C TYR A 269 11.53 -4.98 -3.74
N ALA A 270 11.06 -4.23 -4.73
CA ALA A 270 10.07 -4.67 -5.69
C ALA A 270 10.57 -4.43 -7.11
N GLY A 271 10.26 -5.33 -8.02
CA GLY A 271 10.58 -5.22 -9.43
C GLY A 271 9.36 -5.51 -10.29
N GLY A 272 9.17 -4.73 -11.36
CA GLY A 272 8.03 -4.88 -12.26
C GLY A 272 8.43 -4.75 -13.72
N LEU A 273 7.76 -5.52 -14.56
CA LEU A 273 7.82 -5.45 -16.03
C LEU A 273 6.41 -5.25 -16.55
N GLU A 274 6.22 -4.21 -17.35
CA GLU A 274 4.99 -3.95 -18.11
C GLU A 274 5.32 -3.95 -19.59
N ILE A 275 4.58 -4.75 -20.37
CA ILE A 275 4.67 -4.79 -21.82
C ILE A 275 3.32 -4.36 -22.38
N LYS A 276 3.32 -3.30 -23.17
CA LYS A 276 2.17 -2.82 -23.92
C LYS A 276 2.31 -3.22 -25.37
N VAL A 277 1.29 -3.87 -25.90
CA VAL A 277 1.23 -4.30 -27.30
C VAL A 277 -0.06 -3.83 -27.95
N LEU A 278 -0.05 -3.72 -29.27
CA LEU A 278 -1.24 -3.32 -30.09
C LEU A 278 -1.89 -2.01 -29.60
N GLY A 279 -1.11 -1.12 -29.00
CA GLY A 279 -1.57 0.18 -28.52
C GLY A 279 -2.47 0.16 -27.27
N GLY A 280 -2.89 -1.02 -26.76
CA GLY A 280 -3.87 -1.04 -25.66
C GLY A 280 -3.95 -2.32 -24.82
N LEU A 281 -3.22 -3.37 -25.18
CA LEU A 281 -3.10 -4.58 -24.36
C LEU A 281 -1.86 -4.50 -23.48
N PHE A 282 -2.01 -4.67 -22.19
CA PHE A 282 -0.93 -4.65 -21.21
C PHE A 282 -0.74 -6.03 -20.59
N LEU A 283 0.49 -6.50 -20.58
CA LEU A 283 0.93 -7.69 -19.85
C LEU A 283 1.88 -7.24 -18.76
N ARG A 284 1.69 -7.72 -17.54
CA ARG A 284 2.46 -7.29 -16.37
C ARG A 284 2.94 -8.47 -15.56
N MET A 285 4.15 -8.33 -15.05
CA MET A 285 4.75 -9.27 -14.10
C MET A 285 5.47 -8.47 -13.03
N GLY A 286 5.33 -8.90 -11.79
CA GLY A 286 5.95 -8.26 -10.63
C GLY A 286 6.54 -9.27 -9.66
N LEU A 287 7.57 -8.82 -8.97
CA LEU A 287 8.25 -9.54 -7.89
C LEU A 287 8.40 -8.60 -6.70
N GLU A 288 8.02 -9.05 -5.52
CA GLU A 288 8.30 -8.39 -4.25
C GLU A 288 9.22 -9.31 -3.45
N ASN A 289 10.37 -8.80 -3.03
CA ASN A 289 11.37 -9.57 -2.30
C ASN A 289 11.56 -8.97 -0.91
N LYS A 290 11.05 -9.66 0.12
CA LYS A 290 11.14 -9.28 1.52
C LYS A 290 12.12 -10.15 2.26
N PHE A 291 13.01 -9.52 3.05
CA PHE A 291 13.84 -10.23 4.00
C PHE A 291 13.07 -10.42 5.30
N ILE A 292 12.89 -11.66 5.73
CA ILE A 292 12.24 -12.01 6.99
C ILE A 292 13.30 -12.56 7.92
N GLN A 293 13.46 -11.94 9.08
CA GLN A 293 14.29 -12.44 10.16
C GLN A 293 13.36 -13.04 11.22
N PHE A 294 13.56 -14.31 11.53
CA PHE A 294 12.88 -14.96 12.64
C PHE A 294 13.80 -14.85 13.87
N ASN A 295 13.32 -14.24 14.95
CA ASN A 295 14.03 -14.23 16.22
C ASN A 295 13.85 -15.58 16.90
N ASP A 296 14.94 -16.31 17.08
CA ASP A 296 14.99 -17.60 17.80
C ASP A 296 14.84 -17.46 19.33
N ASP A 297 14.65 -16.25 19.86
CA ASP A 297 14.66 -15.97 21.31
C ASP A 297 13.39 -16.43 22.05
N HIS A 298 12.42 -17.08 21.38
CA HIS A 298 11.28 -17.72 22.05
C HIS A 298 11.47 -19.23 22.10
N ASN A 299 12.21 -19.61 23.11
CA ASN A 299 12.54 -20.95 23.51
C ASN A 299 11.29 -21.78 23.89
N ASP A 300 11.14 -22.91 23.23
CA ASP A 300 10.96 -24.26 23.76
C ASP A 300 9.58 -24.75 24.18
N ASN A 301 8.43 -24.11 24.02
CA ASN A 301 7.18 -24.79 24.43
C ASN A 301 5.93 -24.63 23.55
N MET A 302 6.05 -24.12 22.32
CA MET A 302 4.96 -24.27 21.36
C MET A 302 5.28 -25.41 20.39
N ALA A 303 4.48 -26.47 20.50
CA ALA A 303 4.50 -27.57 19.56
C ALA A 303 4.54 -27.03 18.13
N SER A 304 5.57 -27.39 17.39
CA SER A 304 5.74 -27.08 15.98
C SER A 304 4.50 -27.48 15.20
N SER A 305 3.68 -26.50 14.88
CA SER A 305 2.60 -26.68 13.92
C SER A 305 3.20 -26.77 12.52
N ASP A 306 2.56 -27.48 11.60
CA ASP A 306 2.93 -27.72 10.19
C ASP A 306 3.43 -26.51 9.38
N LEU A 307 3.32 -25.30 9.92
CA LEU A 307 3.81 -24.05 9.33
C LEU A 307 5.34 -23.91 9.38
N THR A 308 5.99 -24.46 10.39
CA THR A 308 7.46 -24.43 10.52
C THR A 308 8.15 -25.47 9.65
N ASP A 309 7.48 -26.54 9.28
CA ASP A 309 8.04 -27.57 8.38
C ASP A 309 8.11 -27.13 6.90
N LYS A 310 7.40 -26.06 6.54
CA LYS A 310 7.48 -25.44 5.21
C LYS A 310 8.49 -24.32 5.09
N LEU A 311 8.95 -23.81 6.22
CA LEU A 311 10.07 -22.86 6.30
C LEU A 311 11.29 -23.68 6.63
N ASP A 312 12.21 -23.80 5.66
CA ASP A 312 13.45 -24.57 5.71
C ASP A 312 14.13 -24.37 7.08
N LYS A 313 14.24 -25.42 7.88
CA LYS A 313 14.79 -25.41 9.25
C LYS A 313 16.25 -24.91 9.33
N ASP A 314 16.91 -24.81 8.19
CA ASP A 314 18.32 -24.39 8.11
C ASP A 314 18.49 -22.88 7.85
N ASN A 315 17.41 -22.11 7.65
CA ASN A 315 17.46 -20.68 7.38
C ASN A 315 16.47 -19.91 8.25
N ALA A 316 16.85 -19.64 9.50
CA ALA A 316 16.13 -18.71 10.39
C ALA A 316 16.04 -17.28 9.81
N HIS A 317 16.74 -17.03 8.72
CA HIS A 317 16.71 -15.80 7.94
C HIS A 317 16.55 -16.14 6.46
N GLY A 318 15.58 -15.54 5.77
CA GLY A 318 15.33 -15.82 4.38
C GLY A 318 14.64 -14.70 3.61
N TYR A 319 14.83 -14.70 2.30
CA TYR A 319 14.06 -13.86 1.42
C TYR A 319 12.76 -14.58 1.03
N VAL A 320 11.63 -13.93 1.28
CA VAL A 320 10.33 -14.37 0.76
C VAL A 320 10.02 -13.56 -0.48
N SER A 321 10.00 -14.24 -1.63
CA SER A 321 9.65 -13.64 -2.91
C SER A 321 8.19 -13.89 -3.20
N LYS A 322 7.43 -12.81 -3.42
CA LYS A 322 6.03 -12.86 -3.85
C LYS A 322 5.94 -12.48 -5.31
N THR A 323 5.19 -13.26 -6.07
CA THR A 323 4.98 -13.02 -7.50
C THR A 323 3.61 -12.37 -7.73
N ALA A 324 3.54 -11.53 -8.74
CA ALA A 324 2.31 -10.95 -9.21
C ALA A 324 2.27 -10.97 -10.73
N PHE A 325 1.07 -11.16 -11.27
CA PHE A 325 0.81 -11.11 -12.70
C PHE A 325 -0.43 -10.26 -12.95
N GLY A 326 -0.50 -9.67 -14.11
CA GLY A 326 -1.69 -8.92 -14.49
C GLY A 326 -1.79 -8.67 -15.97
N PHE A 327 -2.99 -8.36 -16.37
CA PHE A 327 -3.23 -7.88 -17.71
C PHE A 327 -4.16 -6.66 -17.68
N GLY A 328 -4.08 -5.81 -18.72
CA GLY A 328 -4.92 -4.64 -18.85
C GLY A 328 -5.38 -4.45 -20.28
N LEU A 329 -6.58 -3.92 -20.43
CA LEU A 329 -7.17 -3.52 -21.71
C LEU A 329 -7.48 -2.04 -21.69
N SER A 330 -7.01 -1.30 -22.71
CA SER A 330 -7.33 0.10 -22.91
C SER A 330 -8.33 0.27 -24.04
N SER A 331 -9.19 1.28 -23.91
CA SER A 331 -10.12 1.70 -24.97
C SER A 331 -9.42 2.09 -26.28
N THR A 332 -8.11 2.38 -26.24
CA THR A 332 -7.32 2.65 -27.45
C THR A 332 -7.34 1.51 -28.47
N MET A 333 -7.65 0.28 -28.06
CA MET A 333 -7.91 -0.86 -28.96
C MET A 333 -9.27 -0.79 -29.66
N PHE A 334 -10.16 0.06 -29.17
CA PHE A 334 -11.55 0.15 -29.63
C PHE A 334 -11.86 1.58 -30.09
N PRO A 335 -11.40 2.02 -31.27
CA PRO A 335 -11.48 3.42 -31.72
C PRO A 335 -12.91 3.93 -31.87
N PHE A 336 -13.91 3.06 -31.83
CA PHE A 336 -15.33 3.43 -31.85
C PHE A 336 -15.89 3.88 -30.49
N ILE A 337 -15.10 3.72 -29.40
CA ILE A 337 -15.49 4.18 -28.06
C ILE A 337 -14.86 5.55 -27.81
N PRO A 338 -15.69 6.59 -27.57
CA PRO A 338 -15.20 7.97 -27.43
C PRO A 338 -14.54 8.28 -26.09
N TYR A 339 -14.60 7.37 -25.12
CA TYR A 339 -14.06 7.56 -23.79
C TYR A 339 -12.74 6.79 -23.61
N ASN A 340 -11.80 7.40 -22.89
CA ASN A 340 -10.57 6.74 -22.50
C ASN A 340 -10.81 5.91 -21.24
N PHE A 341 -10.75 4.59 -21.32
CA PHE A 341 -10.82 3.74 -20.15
C PHE A 341 -9.76 2.65 -20.17
N THR A 342 -9.43 2.14 -19.00
CA THR A 342 -8.66 0.92 -18.84
C THR A 342 -9.37 -0.02 -17.87
N LEU A 343 -9.32 -1.31 -18.19
CA LEU A 343 -9.75 -2.39 -17.33
C LEU A 343 -8.53 -3.24 -17.00
N ASP A 344 -8.14 -3.27 -15.75
CA ASP A 344 -6.96 -3.97 -15.28
C ASP A 344 -7.33 -5.10 -14.33
N TYR A 345 -6.72 -6.25 -14.53
CA TYR A 345 -6.85 -7.43 -13.69
C TYR A 345 -5.47 -7.84 -13.17
N SER A 346 -5.39 -8.24 -11.91
CA SER A 346 -4.16 -8.78 -11.35
C SER A 346 -4.40 -9.91 -10.38
N VAL A 347 -3.44 -10.82 -10.34
CA VAL A 347 -3.32 -11.89 -9.35
C VAL A 347 -1.98 -11.68 -8.65
N SER A 348 -1.99 -11.62 -7.34
CA SER A 348 -0.77 -11.49 -6.55
C SER A 348 -0.77 -12.51 -5.41
N ASP A 349 0.39 -13.09 -5.17
CA ASP A 349 0.63 -13.94 -4.02
C ASP A 349 0.78 -13.06 -2.76
N MET A 350 -0.02 -13.36 -1.74
CA MET A 350 0.02 -12.69 -0.42
C MET A 350 0.66 -13.59 0.66
N GLY A 351 1.40 -14.63 0.24
CA GLY A 351 2.03 -15.59 1.13
C GLY A 351 1.00 -16.48 1.83
N ILE A 352 1.04 -16.52 3.16
CA ILE A 352 0.10 -17.34 3.95
C ILE A 352 -1.37 -16.96 3.76
N LEU A 353 -1.65 -15.75 3.28
CA LEU A 353 -3.00 -15.27 2.97
C LEU A 353 -3.51 -15.76 1.60
N GLY A 354 -2.70 -16.57 0.88
CA GLY A 354 -3.04 -17.11 -0.42
C GLY A 354 -2.96 -16.10 -1.56
N GLN A 355 -3.64 -16.39 -2.66
CA GLN A 355 -3.67 -15.54 -3.84
C GLN A 355 -4.84 -14.57 -3.77
N VAL A 356 -4.57 -13.31 -4.09
CA VAL A 356 -5.58 -12.25 -4.15
C VAL A 356 -5.72 -11.76 -5.58
N THR A 357 -6.96 -11.79 -6.06
CA THR A 357 -7.33 -11.25 -7.38
C THR A 357 -7.91 -9.86 -7.24
N ARG A 358 -7.52 -8.94 -8.13
CA ARG A 358 -7.99 -7.55 -8.13
C ARG A 358 -8.51 -7.17 -9.49
N LEU A 359 -9.58 -6.40 -9.48
CA LEU A 359 -10.13 -5.75 -10.68
C LEU A 359 -10.11 -4.24 -10.45
N THR A 360 -9.65 -3.52 -11.46
CA THR A 360 -9.60 -2.06 -11.43
C THR A 360 -10.14 -1.51 -12.74
N PHE A 361 -11.02 -0.54 -12.63
CA PHE A 361 -11.54 0.24 -13.75
C PHE A 361 -11.10 1.68 -13.61
N THR A 362 -10.49 2.22 -14.66
CA THR A 362 -10.11 3.64 -14.75
C THR A 362 -10.76 4.25 -15.96
N ILE A 363 -11.37 5.42 -15.82
CA ILE A 363 -11.97 6.18 -16.91
C ILE A 363 -11.44 7.60 -16.92
N GLY A 364 -11.12 8.12 -18.12
CA GLY A 364 -10.82 9.52 -18.41
C GLY A 364 -12.00 10.16 -19.13
N LEU A 365 -12.43 11.34 -18.63
CA LEU A 365 -13.60 12.10 -19.08
C LEU A 365 -13.16 13.42 -19.69
#